data_c17b5a7dd28738608d706c4bdbd0c570
#
_entry.id   c17b5a7dd28738608d706c4bdbd0c570
#
_cell.length_a   1.000
_cell.length_b   1.000
_cell.length_c   1.000
_cell.angle_alpha   90.00
_cell.angle_beta   90.00
_cell.angle_gamma   90.00
#
_symmetry.space_group_name_H-M   'P 1'
#
loop_
_entity.id
_entity.type
_entity.pdbx_description
1 polymer ?
#
loop_
_entity_poly.entity_id
_entity_poly.type
_entity_poly.pdbx_seq_one_letter_code
_entity_poly.pdbx_strand_id
1 'polypeptide(L)'
;PQWDALLDQLTFDEMVSLIGDSFHWTMPVESVQAPGSRDENGPQGLTASLFNADSAKMAATAFTSEDVMAATFNRDLMTEIGKVIGNDCLSANVAILYGPGNNIHRSPYGGRNFEYYSEDGFLSGEMSLYEVAAIESKGVHVVMKHFALNDCEQDRLGLGVWLPEQAAREIYLKAFQAPIEEGNGGGVMVAYTRWGAIWSGGNKGLMTGILRNEWGSQGLTITDNVLTKYVNGVDGLMAGGISTFDAMLPYITNQLPEYENDPVVVSAMREACHHDLYAIANSVAMNGVGENTLVKAVELKLVRIVRIVMIVFILLF
;
A
#
# COMPACT_ATOMS: atom_id res chain seq x y z
N PRO A 1 -25.03 3.28 2.41
CA PRO A 1 -25.67 3.97 3.56
C PRO A 1 -24.91 3.81 4.88
N GLN A 2 -24.43 2.58 5.22
CA GLN A 2 -23.68 2.37 6.47
C GLN A 2 -22.30 3.01 6.42
N TRP A 3 -21.57 2.84 5.31
CA TRP A 3 -20.29 3.50 5.09
C TRP A 3 -20.43 5.03 5.11
N ASP A 4 -21.46 5.58 4.48
CA ASP A 4 -21.68 7.04 4.48
C ASP A 4 -21.85 7.55 5.92
N ALA A 5 -22.68 6.88 6.72
CA ALA A 5 -22.92 7.25 8.11
C ALA A 5 -21.67 7.09 9.00
N LEU A 6 -20.76 6.18 8.67
CA LEU A 6 -19.49 6.03 9.36
C LEU A 6 -18.53 7.16 8.95
N LEU A 7 -18.37 7.40 7.66
CA LEU A 7 -17.46 8.42 7.12
C LEU A 7 -17.89 9.85 7.49
N ASP A 8 -19.18 10.10 7.71
CA ASP A 8 -19.71 11.39 8.18
C ASP A 8 -19.30 11.74 9.62
N GLN A 9 -18.75 10.78 10.37
CA GLN A 9 -18.25 11.01 11.72
C GLN A 9 -16.78 11.44 11.76
N LEU A 10 -16.04 11.29 10.66
CA LEU A 10 -14.62 11.65 10.59
C LEU A 10 -14.46 13.16 10.63
N THR A 11 -13.54 13.62 11.48
CA THR A 11 -13.09 15.01 11.45
C THR A 11 -12.10 15.24 10.30
N PHE A 12 -11.93 16.49 9.91
CA PHE A 12 -10.92 16.85 8.90
C PHE A 12 -9.51 16.45 9.33
N ASP A 13 -9.15 16.69 10.58
CA ASP A 13 -7.84 16.34 11.15
C ASP A 13 -7.60 14.82 11.14
N GLU A 14 -8.63 14.02 11.42
CA GLU A 14 -8.51 12.57 11.33
C GLU A 14 -8.30 12.09 9.89
N MET A 15 -8.98 12.68 8.91
CA MET A 15 -8.74 12.39 7.49
C MET A 15 -7.32 12.77 7.08
N VAL A 16 -6.82 13.94 7.50
CA VAL A 16 -5.44 14.38 7.26
C VAL A 16 -4.46 13.39 7.84
N SER A 17 -4.68 12.96 9.08
CA SER A 17 -3.78 12.03 9.78
C SER A 17 -3.81 10.64 9.15
N LEU A 18 -4.98 10.09 8.89
CA LEU A 18 -5.12 8.74 8.28
C LEU A 18 -4.42 8.66 6.93
N ILE A 19 -4.62 9.66 6.08
CA ILE A 19 -4.04 9.69 4.72
C ILE A 19 -2.56 10.05 4.74
N GLY A 20 -2.16 11.04 5.53
CA GLY A 20 -0.89 11.75 5.39
C GLY A 20 0.21 11.39 6.38
N ASP A 21 -0.13 10.76 7.52
CA ASP A 21 0.82 10.49 8.60
C ASP A 21 1.21 9.00 8.72
N SER A 22 0.80 8.19 7.77
CA SER A 22 1.11 6.76 7.70
C SER A 22 2.55 6.52 7.23
N PHE A 23 3.22 5.55 7.85
CA PHE A 23 4.54 5.05 7.42
C PHE A 23 4.81 3.70 8.03
N HIS A 24 4.66 2.60 7.26
CA HIS A 24 4.68 1.23 7.79
C HIS A 24 3.70 1.01 8.97
N TRP A 25 2.67 1.83 9.02
CA TRP A 25 1.50 1.70 9.88
C TRP A 25 0.34 2.50 9.28
N THR A 26 -0.87 2.11 9.61
CA THR A 26 -2.07 2.88 9.33
C THR A 26 -2.52 3.56 10.62
N MET A 27 -2.84 4.85 10.54
CA MET A 27 -3.23 5.63 11.72
C MET A 27 -4.58 5.21 12.26
N PRO A 28 -4.77 5.17 13.60
CA PRO A 28 -6.09 4.93 14.20
C PRO A 28 -7.00 6.14 14.02
N VAL A 29 -8.32 5.89 13.99
CA VAL A 29 -9.35 6.93 13.89
C VAL A 29 -10.28 6.83 15.09
N GLU A 30 -10.20 7.82 16.00
CA GLU A 30 -10.91 7.78 17.28
C GLU A 30 -12.42 7.95 17.14
N SER A 31 -12.87 8.84 16.24
CA SER A 31 -14.30 9.14 16.04
C SER A 31 -15.12 7.91 15.67
N VAL A 32 -14.54 6.97 14.94
CA VAL A 32 -15.19 5.73 14.52
C VAL A 32 -14.62 4.48 15.19
N GLN A 33 -13.76 4.65 16.18
CA GLN A 33 -13.10 3.58 16.94
C GLN A 33 -12.37 2.56 16.04
N ALA A 34 -11.83 3.02 14.88
CA ALA A 34 -11.03 2.20 14.03
C ALA A 34 -9.60 2.09 14.59
N PRO A 35 -9.08 0.87 14.82
CA PRO A 35 -7.71 0.72 15.29
C PRO A 35 -6.72 1.08 14.18
N GLY A 36 -5.51 1.47 14.58
CA GLY A 36 -4.39 1.49 13.68
C GLY A 36 -3.89 0.09 13.36
N SER A 37 -3.06 -0.03 12.35
CA SER A 37 -2.39 -1.28 12.02
C SER A 37 -0.87 -1.14 11.98
N ARG A 38 -0.20 -2.28 12.01
CA ARG A 38 1.19 -2.41 11.63
C ARG A 38 1.24 -2.96 10.22
N ASP A 39 2.03 -2.31 9.38
CA ASP A 39 2.15 -2.60 7.98
C ASP A 39 3.63 -2.87 7.66
N GLU A 40 3.94 -3.93 6.92
CA GLU A 40 5.33 -4.32 6.68
C GLU A 40 5.54 -4.84 5.25
N ASN A 41 6.79 -4.80 4.79
CA ASN A 41 7.17 -5.36 3.50
C ASN A 41 7.24 -6.89 3.53
N GLY A 42 7.10 -7.51 2.36
CA GLY A 42 7.27 -8.94 2.29
C GLY A 42 7.11 -9.65 0.95
N PRO A 43 7.83 -9.24 -0.12
CA PRO A 43 7.80 -10.00 -1.38
C PRO A 43 8.32 -11.44 -1.26
N GLN A 44 9.38 -11.68 -0.48
CA GLN A 44 9.92 -13.02 -0.22
C GLN A 44 9.68 -13.48 1.23
N GLY A 45 8.50 -13.21 1.75
CA GLY A 45 8.16 -13.39 3.15
C GLY A 45 8.28 -12.10 3.95
N LEU A 46 7.67 -12.08 5.11
CA LEU A 46 7.58 -10.91 5.96
C LEU A 46 8.97 -10.37 6.32
N THR A 47 9.23 -9.11 5.99
CA THR A 47 10.52 -8.45 6.20
C THR A 47 10.39 -7.39 7.30
N ALA A 48 11.33 -7.43 8.25
CA ALA A 48 11.40 -6.44 9.31
C ALA A 48 11.74 -5.04 8.77
N SER A 49 10.93 -4.04 9.12
CA SER A 49 11.26 -2.64 8.85
C SER A 49 12.41 -2.18 9.75
N LEU A 50 13.37 -1.45 9.18
CA LEU A 50 14.48 -0.83 9.92
C LEU A 50 13.99 0.19 10.95
N PHE A 51 12.78 0.71 10.78
CA PHE A 51 12.21 1.77 11.60
C PHE A 51 11.32 1.26 12.74
N ASN A 52 11.07 -0.04 12.79
CA ASN A 52 10.29 -0.64 13.85
C ASN A 52 11.21 -1.45 14.79
N ALA A 53 11.39 -0.96 16.03
CA ALA A 53 12.27 -1.59 17.00
C ALA A 53 11.89 -3.03 17.35
N ASP A 54 10.63 -3.41 17.18
CA ASP A 54 10.14 -4.77 17.39
C ASP A 54 10.35 -5.67 16.17
N SER A 55 10.65 -5.11 15.01
CA SER A 55 10.93 -5.85 13.78
C SER A 55 12.11 -6.80 13.91
N ALA A 56 13.15 -6.38 14.62
CA ALA A 56 14.34 -7.20 14.86
C ALA A 56 14.05 -8.48 15.67
N LYS A 57 12.88 -8.60 16.28
CA LYS A 57 12.44 -9.75 17.07
C LYS A 57 11.47 -10.67 16.31
N MET A 58 11.12 -10.30 15.09
CA MET A 58 10.22 -11.11 14.28
C MET A 58 10.95 -12.36 13.79
N ALA A 59 10.42 -13.50 14.16
CA ALA A 59 10.79 -14.77 13.55
C ALA A 59 9.86 -14.97 12.34
N ALA A 60 10.32 -14.64 11.16
CA ALA A 60 9.59 -14.83 9.92
C ALA A 60 10.35 -15.76 8.97
N THR A 61 9.63 -16.47 8.14
CA THR A 61 10.19 -17.37 7.14
C THR A 61 10.76 -16.55 5.98
N ALA A 62 12.01 -16.79 5.63
CA ALA A 62 12.60 -16.24 4.42
C ALA A 62 12.44 -17.24 3.27
N PHE A 63 11.78 -16.82 2.22
CA PHE A 63 11.63 -17.60 1.00
C PHE A 63 12.71 -17.24 -0.03
N THR A 64 12.77 -18.01 -1.10
CA THR A 64 13.61 -17.70 -2.26
C THR A 64 13.03 -16.47 -3.00
N SER A 65 13.74 -16.00 -4.04
CA SER A 65 13.25 -14.92 -4.88
C SER A 65 11.96 -15.32 -5.63
N GLU A 66 11.10 -14.35 -5.94
CA GLU A 66 9.81 -14.60 -6.56
C GLU A 66 9.92 -15.24 -7.95
N ASP A 67 10.96 -14.91 -8.73
CA ASP A 67 11.24 -15.53 -10.02
C ASP A 67 11.52 -17.05 -9.89
N VAL A 68 12.21 -17.46 -8.84
CA VAL A 68 12.43 -18.89 -8.54
C VAL A 68 11.12 -19.56 -8.08
N MET A 69 10.30 -18.87 -7.29
CA MET A 69 8.98 -19.37 -6.91
C MET A 69 8.12 -19.57 -8.17
N ALA A 70 8.06 -18.59 -9.07
CA ALA A 70 7.29 -18.66 -10.30
C ALA A 70 7.80 -19.74 -11.27
N ALA A 71 9.11 -19.97 -11.33
CA ALA A 71 9.73 -21.01 -12.15
C ALA A 71 9.30 -22.44 -11.76
N THR A 72 8.66 -22.62 -10.61
CA THR A 72 8.06 -23.91 -10.23
C THR A 72 6.80 -24.24 -11.02
N PHE A 73 6.11 -23.25 -11.58
CA PHE A 73 4.78 -23.39 -12.22
C PHE A 73 3.76 -24.11 -11.33
N ASN A 74 3.91 -24.02 -10.01
CA ASN A 74 3.15 -24.80 -9.05
C ASN A 74 2.25 -23.89 -8.17
N ARG A 75 0.97 -23.83 -8.52
CA ARG A 75 -0.06 -23.05 -7.83
C ARG A 75 -0.27 -23.50 -6.38
N ASP A 76 -0.23 -24.81 -6.13
CA ASP A 76 -0.42 -25.36 -4.79
C ASP A 76 0.74 -24.94 -3.86
N LEU A 77 1.96 -24.91 -4.40
CA LEU A 77 3.12 -24.42 -3.67
C LEU A 77 2.97 -22.92 -3.32
N MET A 78 2.50 -22.09 -4.28
CA MET A 78 2.24 -20.67 -4.02
C MET A 78 1.19 -20.49 -2.92
N THR A 79 0.15 -21.31 -2.92
CA THR A 79 -0.86 -21.33 -1.85
C THR A 79 -0.24 -21.65 -0.48
N GLU A 80 0.64 -22.64 -0.40
CA GLU A 80 1.31 -22.99 0.87
C GLU A 80 2.28 -21.88 1.32
N ILE A 81 3.03 -21.27 0.40
CA ILE A 81 3.88 -20.11 0.68
C ILE A 81 3.03 -18.96 1.25
N GLY A 82 1.95 -18.59 0.59
CA GLY A 82 1.06 -17.53 1.07
C GLY A 82 0.45 -17.81 2.44
N LYS A 83 0.09 -19.07 2.74
CA LYS A 83 -0.36 -19.46 4.09
C LYS A 83 0.72 -19.25 5.16
N VAL A 84 1.97 -19.56 4.85
CA VAL A 84 3.09 -19.36 5.79
C VAL A 84 3.34 -17.87 6.00
N ILE A 85 3.39 -17.08 4.92
CA ILE A 85 3.55 -15.62 5.00
C ILE A 85 2.42 -15.01 5.85
N GLY A 86 1.17 -15.38 5.58
CA GLY A 86 0.03 -14.91 6.37
C GLY A 86 0.12 -15.28 7.84
N ASN A 87 0.57 -16.50 8.18
CA ASN A 87 0.78 -16.93 9.57
C ASN A 87 1.93 -16.14 10.24
N ASP A 88 3.00 -15.85 9.51
CA ASP A 88 4.10 -15.00 10.02
C ASP A 88 3.62 -13.59 10.30
N CYS A 89 2.77 -13.02 9.42
CA CYS A 89 2.12 -11.73 9.63
C CYS A 89 1.26 -11.73 10.90
N LEU A 90 0.42 -12.75 11.10
CA LEU A 90 -0.38 -12.91 12.32
C LEU A 90 0.50 -12.95 13.57
N SER A 91 1.57 -13.75 13.55
CA SER A 91 2.50 -13.89 14.66
C SER A 91 3.24 -12.59 14.99
N ALA A 92 3.46 -11.75 13.99
CA ALA A 92 4.10 -10.45 14.10
C ALA A 92 3.13 -9.30 14.36
N ASN A 93 1.81 -9.57 14.44
CA ASN A 93 0.75 -8.56 14.53
C ASN A 93 0.80 -7.55 13.35
N VAL A 94 1.04 -8.06 12.14
CA VAL A 94 1.03 -7.29 10.90
C VAL A 94 -0.31 -7.51 10.20
N ALA A 95 -1.03 -6.45 9.95
CA ALA A 95 -2.36 -6.50 9.35
C ALA A 95 -2.35 -6.18 7.85
N ILE A 96 -1.34 -5.44 7.39
CA ILE A 96 -1.19 -5.05 5.99
C ILE A 96 0.21 -5.43 5.53
N LEU A 97 0.30 -6.16 4.41
CA LEU A 97 1.56 -6.62 3.83
C LEU A 97 1.84 -5.92 2.50
N TYR A 98 2.99 -5.22 2.39
CA TYR A 98 3.46 -4.59 1.16
C TYR A 98 4.24 -5.60 0.29
N GLY A 99 3.53 -6.30 -0.53
CA GLY A 99 3.95 -7.38 -1.40
C GLY A 99 2.77 -8.27 -1.76
N PRO A 100 2.94 -9.18 -2.72
CA PRO A 100 4.12 -9.44 -3.52
C PRO A 100 4.44 -8.35 -4.55
N GLY A 101 5.60 -8.51 -5.23
CA GLY A 101 5.99 -7.68 -6.35
C GLY A 101 5.45 -8.25 -7.67
N ASN A 102 4.72 -7.43 -8.44
CA ASN A 102 4.03 -7.89 -9.66
C ASN A 102 4.53 -7.24 -10.95
N ASN A 103 5.63 -6.48 -10.91
CA ASN A 103 6.16 -5.89 -12.13
C ASN A 103 6.80 -6.93 -13.05
N ILE A 104 6.97 -6.56 -14.32
CA ILE A 104 7.46 -7.46 -15.36
C ILE A 104 8.99 -7.34 -15.50
N HIS A 105 9.68 -8.46 -15.65
CA HIS A 105 11.09 -8.48 -16.01
C HIS A 105 11.27 -7.98 -17.45
N ARG A 106 11.85 -6.78 -17.63
CA ARG A 106 12.13 -6.20 -18.93
C ARG A 106 13.60 -6.36 -19.33
N SER A 107 14.48 -6.22 -18.36
CA SER A 107 15.90 -6.37 -18.52
C SER A 107 16.44 -7.38 -17.53
N PRO A 108 17.38 -8.27 -17.91
CA PRO A 108 18.04 -9.15 -16.97
C PRO A 108 18.87 -8.38 -15.94
N TYR A 109 19.17 -7.11 -16.20
CA TYR A 109 19.87 -6.19 -15.29
C TYR A 109 18.92 -5.36 -14.44
N GLY A 110 17.62 -5.66 -14.42
CA GLY A 110 16.65 -5.02 -13.54
C GLY A 110 17.03 -5.22 -12.08
N GLY A 111 17.23 -4.12 -11.33
CA GLY A 111 17.75 -4.17 -9.97
C GLY A 111 16.83 -4.85 -8.96
N ARG A 112 15.55 -5.06 -9.33
CA ARG A 112 14.52 -5.67 -8.46
C ARG A 112 13.84 -6.89 -9.08
N ASN A 113 14.44 -7.51 -10.11
CA ASN A 113 13.87 -8.72 -10.71
C ASN A 113 13.67 -9.86 -9.70
N PHE A 114 14.48 -9.91 -8.65
CA PHE A 114 14.37 -10.92 -7.59
C PHE A 114 13.04 -10.84 -6.79
N GLU A 115 12.38 -9.71 -6.78
CA GLU A 115 11.09 -9.53 -6.10
C GLU A 115 9.90 -9.43 -7.07
N TYR A 116 10.06 -9.90 -8.31
CA TYR A 116 9.04 -10.00 -9.34
C TYR A 116 9.02 -11.40 -9.92
N TYR A 117 7.85 -11.92 -10.28
CA TYR A 117 7.67 -13.33 -10.66
C TYR A 117 8.27 -13.69 -12.02
N SER A 118 8.06 -12.87 -13.07
CA SER A 118 8.38 -13.28 -14.44
C SER A 118 8.43 -12.11 -15.43
N GLU A 119 8.94 -12.39 -16.64
CA GLU A 119 8.74 -11.54 -17.82
C GLU A 119 7.34 -11.71 -18.45
N ASP A 120 6.62 -12.78 -18.09
CA ASP A 120 5.29 -13.10 -18.59
C ASP A 120 4.22 -12.62 -17.60
N GLY A 121 3.34 -11.70 -18.07
CA GLY A 121 2.28 -11.12 -17.24
C GLY A 121 1.22 -12.14 -16.81
N PHE A 122 0.96 -13.17 -17.63
CA PHE A 122 0.01 -14.22 -17.27
C PHE A 122 0.59 -15.12 -16.17
N LEU A 123 1.82 -15.60 -16.33
CA LEU A 123 2.49 -16.42 -15.29
C LEU A 123 2.60 -15.64 -13.98
N SER A 124 3.00 -14.37 -14.05
CA SER A 124 3.09 -13.51 -12.86
C SER A 124 1.74 -13.38 -12.17
N GLY A 125 0.67 -13.11 -12.92
CA GLY A 125 -0.69 -13.01 -12.40
C GLY A 125 -1.18 -14.30 -11.76
N GLU A 126 -0.91 -15.45 -12.39
CA GLU A 126 -1.30 -16.76 -11.87
C GLU A 126 -0.57 -17.11 -10.57
N MET A 127 0.74 -16.92 -10.50
CA MET A 127 1.50 -17.23 -9.29
C MET A 127 1.11 -16.30 -8.15
N SER A 128 0.99 -15.02 -8.42
CA SER A 128 0.54 -14.01 -7.47
C SER A 128 -0.88 -14.27 -6.97
N LEU A 129 -1.82 -14.67 -7.83
CA LEU A 129 -3.20 -14.99 -7.45
C LEU A 129 -3.27 -15.97 -6.28
N TYR A 130 -2.56 -17.09 -6.38
CA TYR A 130 -2.62 -18.14 -5.35
C TYR A 130 -1.92 -17.74 -4.05
N GLU A 131 -0.84 -17.00 -4.15
CA GLU A 131 -0.14 -16.45 -2.98
C GLU A 131 -0.98 -15.40 -2.27
N VAL A 132 -1.49 -14.41 -3.01
CA VAL A 132 -2.34 -13.33 -2.48
C VAL A 132 -3.59 -13.87 -1.83
N ALA A 133 -4.34 -14.75 -2.51
CA ALA A 133 -5.55 -15.35 -1.95
C ALA A 133 -5.28 -16.12 -0.65
N ALA A 134 -4.13 -16.77 -0.55
CA ALA A 134 -3.75 -17.51 0.65
C ALA A 134 -3.38 -16.58 1.81
N ILE A 135 -2.69 -15.46 1.56
CA ILE A 135 -2.38 -14.43 2.57
C ILE A 135 -3.67 -13.76 3.05
N GLU A 136 -4.52 -13.31 2.13
CA GLU A 136 -5.82 -12.68 2.43
C GLU A 136 -6.74 -13.63 3.24
N SER A 137 -6.68 -14.94 2.98
CA SER A 137 -7.44 -15.93 3.76
C SER A 137 -7.09 -15.96 5.25
N LYS A 138 -5.95 -15.37 5.64
CA LYS A 138 -5.53 -15.20 7.04
C LYS A 138 -6.01 -13.88 7.64
N GLY A 139 -6.69 -13.04 6.86
CA GLY A 139 -7.12 -11.70 7.26
C GLY A 139 -5.98 -10.68 7.22
N VAL A 140 -4.92 -10.92 6.47
CA VAL A 140 -3.85 -9.96 6.21
C VAL A 140 -4.14 -9.27 4.89
N HIS A 141 -4.30 -7.95 4.91
CA HIS A 141 -4.58 -7.20 3.69
C HIS A 141 -3.32 -7.06 2.83
N VAL A 142 -3.42 -7.50 1.57
CA VAL A 142 -2.29 -7.51 0.63
C VAL A 142 -2.25 -6.24 -0.20
N VAL A 143 -1.07 -5.64 -0.28
CA VAL A 143 -0.78 -4.43 -1.08
C VAL A 143 0.30 -4.77 -2.11
N MET A 144 -0.13 -5.19 -3.29
CA MET A 144 0.77 -5.59 -4.38
C MET A 144 1.52 -4.40 -4.95
N LYS A 145 2.76 -4.61 -5.41
CA LYS A 145 3.64 -3.51 -5.85
C LYS A 145 4.45 -3.84 -7.10
N HIS A 146 4.88 -2.81 -7.86
CA HIS A 146 4.54 -1.39 -7.77
C HIS A 146 3.62 -1.02 -8.93
N PHE A 147 2.44 -0.58 -8.64
CA PHE A 147 1.39 -0.30 -9.62
C PHE A 147 1.52 1.12 -10.18
N ALA A 148 1.92 1.32 -11.45
CA ALA A 148 2.32 0.30 -12.39
C ALA A 148 3.57 0.74 -13.17
N LEU A 149 4.11 -0.17 -13.99
CA LEU A 149 5.21 0.09 -14.93
C LEU A 149 6.56 0.34 -14.27
N ASN A 150 6.83 -0.24 -13.09
CA ASN A 150 8.14 -0.15 -12.44
C ASN A 150 9.08 -1.28 -12.89
N ASP A 151 9.41 -1.29 -14.19
CA ASP A 151 10.24 -2.35 -14.81
C ASP A 151 11.72 -1.94 -14.93
N CYS A 152 12.06 -0.76 -14.42
CA CYS A 152 13.41 -0.21 -14.41
C CYS A 152 13.63 0.62 -13.15
N GLU A 153 14.71 0.33 -12.44
CA GLU A 153 15.06 1.04 -11.21
C GLU A 153 15.88 2.32 -11.46
N GLN A 154 16.56 2.40 -12.60
CA GLN A 154 17.34 3.57 -12.94
C GLN A 154 16.41 4.77 -13.20
N ASP A 155 16.67 5.87 -12.49
CA ASP A 155 15.93 7.13 -12.58
C ASP A 155 14.41 7.00 -12.34
N ARG A 156 13.96 5.97 -11.62
CA ARG A 156 12.55 5.62 -11.41
C ARG A 156 11.69 6.74 -10.84
N LEU A 157 12.27 7.68 -10.08
CA LEU A 157 11.53 8.81 -9.48
C LEU A 157 10.91 9.78 -10.50
N GLY A 158 11.27 9.69 -11.75
CA GLY A 158 10.73 10.56 -12.81
C GLY A 158 10.63 9.87 -14.16
N LEU A 159 10.90 8.57 -14.20
CA LEU A 159 10.92 7.78 -15.44
C LEU A 159 9.53 7.79 -16.10
N GLY A 160 9.46 8.30 -17.32
CA GLY A 160 8.28 8.21 -18.18
C GLY A 160 8.32 6.94 -19.02
N VAL A 161 7.34 6.07 -18.86
CA VAL A 161 7.17 4.85 -19.64
C VAL A 161 6.13 5.09 -20.73
N TRP A 162 6.49 4.91 -21.98
CA TRP A 162 5.63 5.17 -23.13
C TRP A 162 5.26 3.85 -23.82
N LEU A 163 3.98 3.51 -23.78
CA LEU A 163 3.45 2.31 -24.41
C LEU A 163 1.98 2.52 -24.78
N PRO A 164 1.46 1.79 -25.79
CA PRO A 164 0.03 1.78 -26.06
C PRO A 164 -0.75 1.04 -24.98
N GLU A 165 -2.01 1.39 -24.82
CA GLU A 165 -2.89 0.78 -23.83
C GLU A 165 -2.98 -0.75 -23.98
N GLN A 166 -2.99 -1.28 -25.19
CA GLN A 166 -2.98 -2.72 -25.45
C GLN A 166 -1.79 -3.40 -24.78
N ALA A 167 -0.57 -2.89 -24.99
CA ALA A 167 0.62 -3.47 -24.35
C ALA A 167 0.58 -3.33 -22.83
N ALA A 168 0.06 -2.21 -22.31
CA ALA A 168 -0.12 -2.03 -20.88
C ALA A 168 -1.03 -3.12 -20.30
N ARG A 169 -2.20 -3.34 -20.89
CA ARG A 169 -3.19 -4.31 -20.40
C ARG A 169 -2.78 -5.76 -20.58
N GLU A 170 -2.20 -6.11 -21.72
CA GLU A 170 -1.88 -7.50 -22.06
C GLU A 170 -0.61 -8.02 -21.39
N ILE A 171 0.30 -7.12 -20.99
CA ILE A 171 1.61 -7.48 -20.43
C ILE A 171 1.76 -6.97 -19.00
N TYR A 172 1.82 -5.65 -18.80
CA TYR A 172 2.25 -5.05 -17.54
C TYR A 172 1.19 -5.07 -16.45
N LEU A 173 -0.05 -4.76 -16.82
CA LEU A 173 -1.18 -4.76 -15.90
C LEU A 173 -1.74 -6.17 -15.68
N LYS A 174 -1.48 -7.08 -16.62
CA LYS A 174 -1.95 -8.47 -16.56
C LYS A 174 -1.49 -9.18 -15.28
N ALA A 175 -0.28 -8.87 -14.82
CA ALA A 175 0.28 -9.45 -13.60
C ALA A 175 -0.47 -9.03 -12.32
N PHE A 176 -1.16 -7.89 -12.33
CA PHE A 176 -1.95 -7.40 -11.19
C PHE A 176 -3.42 -7.79 -11.27
N GLN A 177 -3.93 -8.08 -12.48
CA GLN A 177 -5.36 -8.25 -12.72
C GLN A 177 -5.95 -9.43 -11.95
N ALA A 178 -5.43 -10.64 -12.16
CA ALA A 178 -6.00 -11.85 -11.57
C ALA A 178 -6.00 -11.83 -10.03
N PRO A 179 -4.91 -11.47 -9.34
CA PRO A 179 -4.93 -11.40 -7.89
C PRO A 179 -5.92 -10.35 -7.33
N ILE A 180 -6.24 -9.29 -8.07
CA ILE A 180 -7.25 -8.31 -7.66
C ILE A 180 -8.66 -8.85 -7.92
N GLU A 181 -8.96 -9.32 -9.14
CA GLU A 181 -10.31 -9.75 -9.52
C GLU A 181 -10.73 -11.07 -8.86
N GLU A 182 -9.81 -12.00 -8.66
CA GLU A 182 -10.09 -13.37 -8.23
C GLU A 182 -9.46 -13.72 -6.87
N GLY A 183 -8.35 -13.06 -6.50
CA GLY A 183 -7.57 -13.37 -5.29
C GLY A 183 -7.97 -12.59 -4.04
N ASN A 184 -8.96 -11.71 -4.14
CA ASN A 184 -9.35 -10.76 -3.10
C ASN A 184 -8.22 -9.80 -2.69
N GLY A 185 -7.18 -9.69 -3.52
CA GLY A 185 -6.06 -8.77 -3.32
C GLY A 185 -6.54 -7.32 -3.52
N GLY A 186 -6.95 -6.68 -2.44
CA GLY A 186 -7.63 -5.39 -2.52
C GLY A 186 -6.71 -4.18 -2.70
N GLY A 187 -5.43 -4.30 -2.36
CA GLY A 187 -4.52 -3.16 -2.25
C GLY A 187 -3.41 -3.13 -3.30
N VAL A 188 -2.93 -1.93 -3.59
CA VAL A 188 -1.73 -1.72 -4.41
C VAL A 188 -0.85 -0.59 -3.86
N MET A 189 0.47 -0.76 -3.98
CA MET A 189 1.44 0.32 -3.80
C MET A 189 1.77 0.91 -5.15
N VAL A 190 1.60 2.23 -5.27
CA VAL A 190 1.77 2.93 -6.55
C VAL A 190 3.24 3.16 -6.86
N ALA A 191 3.62 2.87 -8.10
CA ALA A 191 4.98 3.09 -8.58
C ALA A 191 5.37 4.57 -8.63
N TYR A 192 6.67 4.86 -8.56
CA TYR A 192 7.22 6.19 -8.80
C TYR A 192 7.13 6.63 -10.26
N THR A 193 7.03 5.68 -11.17
CA THR A 193 7.07 5.88 -12.62
C THR A 193 5.84 6.65 -13.13
N ARG A 194 5.98 7.14 -14.34
CA ARG A 194 4.92 7.85 -15.06
C ARG A 194 4.47 7.03 -16.25
N TRP A 195 3.19 6.94 -16.49
CA TRP A 195 2.68 6.48 -17.79
C TRP A 195 2.60 7.70 -18.71
N GLY A 196 3.51 7.76 -19.67
CA GLY A 196 3.77 8.97 -20.43
C GLY A 196 4.29 10.09 -19.52
N ALA A 197 3.58 11.20 -19.48
CA ALA A 197 3.92 12.35 -18.64
C ALA A 197 3.23 12.35 -17.27
N ILE A 198 2.23 11.48 -17.05
CA ILE A 198 1.41 11.48 -15.83
C ILE A 198 1.96 10.45 -14.85
N TRP A 199 2.22 10.86 -13.61
CA TRP A 199 2.56 9.94 -12.54
C TRP A 199 1.48 8.85 -12.37
N SER A 200 1.87 7.60 -12.16
CA SER A 200 0.93 6.47 -12.05
C SER A 200 -0.17 6.73 -11.03
N GLY A 201 0.15 7.28 -9.85
CA GLY A 201 -0.83 7.61 -8.82
C GLY A 201 -1.78 8.76 -9.18
N GLY A 202 -1.35 9.70 -10.02
CA GLY A 202 -2.18 10.80 -10.54
C GLY A 202 -2.90 10.47 -11.85
N ASN A 203 -2.77 9.24 -12.36
CA ASN A 203 -3.40 8.82 -13.60
C ASN A 203 -4.82 8.28 -13.34
N LYS A 204 -5.82 9.13 -13.53
CA LYS A 204 -7.23 8.77 -13.31
C LYS A 204 -7.70 7.58 -14.15
N GLY A 205 -7.21 7.46 -15.39
CA GLY A 205 -7.54 6.31 -16.26
C GLY A 205 -7.05 4.99 -15.67
N LEU A 206 -5.84 5.00 -15.09
CA LEU A 206 -5.26 3.84 -14.42
C LEU A 206 -5.95 3.57 -13.08
N MET A 207 -6.01 4.58 -12.21
CA MET A 207 -6.42 4.39 -10.82
C MET A 207 -7.94 4.25 -10.66
N THR A 208 -8.71 5.19 -11.17
CA THR A 208 -10.18 5.09 -11.13
C THR A 208 -10.71 4.16 -12.22
N GLY A 209 -10.24 4.34 -13.46
CA GLY A 209 -10.76 3.59 -14.60
C GLY A 209 -10.50 2.09 -14.48
N ILE A 210 -9.26 1.70 -14.47
CA ILE A 210 -8.86 0.28 -14.47
C ILE A 210 -8.96 -0.32 -13.07
N LEU A 211 -8.22 0.22 -12.10
CA LEU A 211 -8.11 -0.40 -10.78
C LEU A 211 -9.46 -0.49 -10.05
N ARG A 212 -10.19 0.65 -9.95
CA ARG A 212 -11.42 0.71 -9.16
C ARG A 212 -12.65 0.24 -9.94
N ASN A 213 -12.87 0.78 -11.16
CA ASN A 213 -14.11 0.53 -11.89
C ASN A 213 -14.10 -0.77 -12.67
N GLU A 214 -13.00 -1.12 -13.34
CA GLU A 214 -12.95 -2.36 -14.13
C GLU A 214 -12.64 -3.57 -13.25
N TRP A 215 -11.62 -3.49 -12.39
CA TRP A 215 -11.19 -4.61 -11.56
C TRP A 215 -11.86 -4.67 -10.18
N GLY A 216 -12.58 -3.64 -9.78
CA GLY A 216 -13.38 -3.62 -8.56
C GLY A 216 -12.59 -3.54 -7.25
N SER A 217 -11.32 -3.14 -7.29
CA SER A 217 -10.50 -2.99 -6.09
C SER A 217 -11.15 -2.04 -5.08
N GLN A 218 -11.34 -2.48 -3.85
CA GLN A 218 -11.88 -1.68 -2.74
C GLN A 218 -10.83 -1.35 -1.68
N GLY A 219 -9.68 -2.00 -1.73
CA GLY A 219 -8.68 -1.91 -0.68
C GLY A 219 -7.80 -0.67 -0.73
N LEU A 220 -6.87 -0.65 0.21
CA LEU A 220 -5.90 0.42 0.41
C LEU A 220 -5.02 0.63 -0.83
N THR A 221 -4.82 1.88 -1.20
CA THR A 221 -3.86 2.26 -2.23
C THR A 221 -2.87 3.25 -1.65
N ILE A 222 -1.64 2.78 -1.47
CA ILE A 222 -0.57 3.53 -0.83
C ILE A 222 0.45 4.03 -1.86
N THR A 223 1.08 5.18 -1.61
CA THR A 223 2.26 5.57 -2.36
C THR A 223 3.43 4.64 -2.06
N ASP A 224 4.39 4.49 -2.97
CA ASP A 224 5.73 4.11 -2.57
C ASP A 224 6.32 5.20 -1.66
N ASN A 225 7.42 4.94 -0.97
CA ASN A 225 7.93 5.80 0.10
C ASN A 225 8.12 7.26 -0.33
N VAL A 226 7.44 8.18 0.35
CA VAL A 226 7.50 9.62 0.07
C VAL A 226 8.55 10.27 0.97
N LEU A 227 9.78 10.36 0.47
CA LEU A 227 10.87 11.06 1.16
C LEU A 227 10.97 12.54 0.79
N THR A 228 10.48 12.90 -0.40
CA THR A 228 10.54 14.26 -0.94
C THR A 228 9.28 14.58 -1.75
N LYS A 229 9.12 15.83 -2.17
CA LYS A 229 7.96 16.30 -2.96
C LYS A 229 8.04 15.90 -4.46
N TYR A 230 8.45 14.70 -4.82
CA TYR A 230 8.52 14.24 -6.21
C TYR A 230 7.17 13.78 -6.77
N VAL A 231 6.20 13.51 -5.92
CA VAL A 231 4.81 13.22 -6.28
C VAL A 231 3.88 14.27 -5.71
N ASN A 232 2.79 14.55 -6.40
CA ASN A 232 1.73 15.38 -5.89
C ASN A 232 0.64 14.49 -5.28
N GLY A 233 0.57 14.45 -3.95
CA GLY A 233 -0.40 13.63 -3.23
C GLY A 233 -1.85 14.04 -3.50
N VAL A 234 -2.11 15.33 -3.68
CA VAL A 234 -3.45 15.84 -4.02
C VAL A 234 -3.88 15.38 -5.41
N ASP A 235 -2.98 15.38 -6.41
CA ASP A 235 -3.28 14.81 -7.73
C ASP A 235 -3.62 13.32 -7.62
N GLY A 236 -2.94 12.58 -6.74
CA GLY A 236 -3.23 11.17 -6.47
C GLY A 236 -4.61 10.94 -5.86
N LEU A 237 -5.00 11.76 -4.87
CA LEU A 237 -6.33 11.75 -4.30
C LEU A 237 -7.40 12.08 -5.36
N MET A 238 -7.18 13.14 -6.13
CA MET A 238 -8.08 13.60 -7.18
C MET A 238 -8.22 12.61 -8.34
N ALA A 239 -7.21 11.77 -8.55
CA ALA A 239 -7.28 10.66 -9.49
C ALA A 239 -8.11 9.47 -8.95
N GLY A 240 -8.56 9.53 -7.70
CA GLY A 240 -9.32 8.47 -7.02
C GLY A 240 -8.50 7.23 -6.73
N GLY A 241 -7.17 7.37 -6.72
CA GLY A 241 -6.26 6.25 -6.64
C GLY A 241 -5.51 6.09 -5.33
N ILE A 242 -5.04 7.19 -4.78
CA ILE A 242 -4.30 7.17 -3.53
C ILE A 242 -5.27 7.27 -2.36
N SER A 243 -5.14 6.37 -1.40
CA SER A 243 -5.86 6.45 -0.13
C SER A 243 -4.94 6.83 1.03
N THR A 244 -3.67 6.45 0.99
CA THR A 244 -2.71 6.83 2.03
C THR A 244 -1.31 7.09 1.48
N PHE A 245 -0.52 7.88 2.20
CA PHE A 245 0.87 8.18 1.85
C PHE A 245 1.82 7.38 2.75
N ASP A 246 2.75 6.63 2.17
CA ASP A 246 3.86 6.04 2.92
C ASP A 246 4.93 7.12 3.19
N ALA A 247 4.67 7.99 4.15
CA ALA A 247 5.42 9.23 4.37
C ALA A 247 6.31 9.15 5.62
N MET A 248 7.60 8.91 5.43
CA MET A 248 8.59 8.90 6.52
C MET A 248 8.67 10.23 7.28
N LEU A 249 8.43 11.35 6.59
CA LEU A 249 8.50 12.70 7.13
C LEU A 249 7.19 13.45 6.83
N PRO A 250 6.05 13.07 7.43
CA PRO A 250 4.74 13.62 7.09
C PRO A 250 4.65 15.14 7.24
N TYR A 251 5.32 15.71 8.22
CA TYR A 251 5.38 17.17 8.42
C TYR A 251 6.05 17.95 7.27
N ILE A 252 6.80 17.26 6.38
CA ILE A 252 7.38 17.86 5.17
C ILE A 252 6.51 17.56 3.95
N THR A 253 5.92 16.37 3.89
CA THR A 253 5.28 15.82 2.69
C THR A 253 3.76 15.95 2.70
N ASN A 254 3.14 16.00 3.88
CA ASN A 254 1.69 16.12 4.03
C ASN A 254 1.23 17.57 3.81
N GLN A 255 0.62 17.82 2.64
CA GLN A 255 0.07 19.13 2.27
C GLN A 255 -1.45 19.26 2.53
N LEU A 256 -2.09 18.17 2.97
CA LEU A 256 -3.55 18.10 3.13
C LEU A 256 -4.13 19.16 4.07
N PRO A 257 -3.45 19.59 5.16
CA PRO A 257 -3.97 20.66 6.02
C PRO A 257 -4.27 21.98 5.30
N GLU A 258 -3.64 22.24 4.15
CA GLU A 258 -3.87 23.46 3.37
C GLU A 258 -5.23 23.46 2.65
N TYR A 259 -5.92 22.31 2.57
CA TYR A 259 -7.13 22.11 1.78
C TYR A 259 -8.43 21.98 2.60
N GLU A 260 -8.42 22.36 3.87
CA GLU A 260 -9.61 22.28 4.75
C GLU A 260 -10.86 22.94 4.15
N ASN A 261 -10.67 24.04 3.42
CA ASN A 261 -11.73 24.81 2.82
C ASN A 261 -11.99 24.49 1.33
N ASP A 262 -11.37 23.44 0.78
CA ASP A 262 -11.60 22.97 -0.58
C ASP A 262 -12.53 21.74 -0.57
N PRO A 263 -13.83 21.91 -0.86
CA PRO A 263 -14.81 20.83 -0.76
C PRO A 263 -14.54 19.68 -1.74
N VAL A 264 -13.83 19.94 -2.83
CA VAL A 264 -13.50 18.90 -3.83
C VAL A 264 -12.40 18.01 -3.30
N VAL A 265 -11.34 18.60 -2.74
CA VAL A 265 -10.25 17.83 -2.11
C VAL A 265 -10.75 17.08 -0.87
N VAL A 266 -11.55 17.74 0.00
CA VAL A 266 -12.15 17.09 1.17
C VAL A 266 -13.04 15.90 0.79
N SER A 267 -13.82 16.01 -0.31
CA SER A 267 -14.60 14.87 -0.82
C SER A 267 -13.70 13.73 -1.29
N ALA A 268 -12.57 14.03 -1.95
CA ALA A 268 -11.60 13.00 -2.35
C ALA A 268 -10.90 12.37 -1.14
N MET A 269 -10.60 13.15 -0.09
CA MET A 269 -10.07 12.63 1.17
C MET A 269 -11.05 11.68 1.86
N ARG A 270 -12.35 12.02 1.86
CA ARG A 270 -13.39 11.15 2.42
C ARG A 270 -13.45 9.80 1.70
N GLU A 271 -13.34 9.79 0.38
CA GLU A 271 -13.29 8.57 -0.42
C GLU A 271 -12.00 7.78 -0.15
N ALA A 272 -10.88 8.45 -0.02
CA ALA A 272 -9.61 7.82 0.38
C ALA A 272 -9.73 7.11 1.73
N CYS A 273 -10.28 7.79 2.75
CA CYS A 273 -10.53 7.22 4.07
C CYS A 273 -11.47 5.99 4.02
N HIS A 274 -12.42 5.95 3.08
CA HIS A 274 -13.25 4.77 2.87
C HIS A 274 -12.40 3.54 2.54
N HIS A 275 -11.44 3.66 1.62
CA HIS A 275 -10.57 2.56 1.23
C HIS A 275 -9.64 2.11 2.36
N ASP A 276 -9.10 3.06 3.13
CA ASP A 276 -8.25 2.74 4.28
C ASP A 276 -9.04 2.02 5.38
N LEU A 277 -10.21 2.54 5.74
CA LEU A 277 -11.08 1.94 6.74
C LEU A 277 -11.66 0.59 6.26
N TYR A 278 -11.88 0.41 4.96
CA TYR A 278 -12.25 -0.88 4.39
C TYR A 278 -11.14 -1.91 4.60
N ALA A 279 -9.89 -1.56 4.34
CA ALA A 279 -8.74 -2.44 4.58
C ALA A 279 -8.62 -2.82 6.07
N ILE A 280 -8.75 -1.86 6.97
CA ILE A 280 -8.74 -2.11 8.43
C ILE A 280 -9.90 -3.01 8.84
N ALA A 281 -11.13 -2.70 8.42
CA ALA A 281 -12.34 -3.44 8.79
C ALA A 281 -12.33 -4.90 8.34
N ASN A 282 -11.62 -5.20 7.25
CA ASN A 282 -11.50 -6.54 6.68
C ASN A 282 -10.18 -7.24 7.03
N SER A 283 -9.40 -6.69 7.97
CA SER A 283 -8.11 -7.25 8.35
C SER A 283 -8.07 -7.68 9.82
N VAL A 284 -6.99 -8.38 10.16
CA VAL A 284 -6.69 -8.80 11.55
C VAL A 284 -6.44 -7.64 12.50
N ALA A 285 -6.33 -6.40 12.01
CA ALA A 285 -6.31 -5.21 12.85
C ALA A 285 -7.55 -5.14 13.77
N MET A 286 -8.67 -5.70 13.32
CA MET A 286 -9.91 -5.78 14.12
C MET A 286 -9.90 -6.89 15.18
N ASN A 287 -8.88 -7.73 15.24
CA ASN A 287 -8.81 -8.81 16.23
C ASN A 287 -8.73 -8.23 17.66
N GLY A 288 -9.69 -8.62 18.50
CA GLY A 288 -9.79 -8.12 19.86
C GLY A 288 -10.51 -6.77 20.02
N VAL A 289 -10.93 -6.16 18.92
CA VAL A 289 -11.78 -4.96 18.93
C VAL A 289 -13.24 -5.37 19.11
N GLY A 290 -13.89 -4.84 20.13
CA GLY A 290 -15.31 -5.11 20.45
C GLY A 290 -16.02 -3.83 20.89
N GLU A 291 -17.31 -3.93 21.21
CA GLU A 291 -18.18 -2.80 21.57
C GLU A 291 -17.65 -1.91 22.70
N ASN A 292 -16.83 -2.46 23.59
CA ASN A 292 -16.24 -1.72 24.71
C ASN A 292 -14.78 -1.32 24.50
N THR A 293 -14.24 -1.53 23.31
CA THR A 293 -12.86 -1.14 22.98
C THR A 293 -12.81 0.37 22.79
N LEU A 294 -11.88 1.02 23.47
CA LEU A 294 -11.61 2.44 23.28
C LEU A 294 -10.32 2.61 22.49
N VAL A 295 -10.45 3.07 21.27
CA VAL A 295 -9.30 3.43 20.40
C VAL A 295 -8.85 4.85 20.73
N LYS A 296 -7.55 5.04 20.92
CA LYS A 296 -6.93 6.36 21.09
C LYS A 296 -5.72 6.49 20.19
N ALA A 297 -5.64 7.61 19.48
CA ALA A 297 -4.44 7.99 18.75
C ALA A 297 -3.36 8.43 19.74
N VAL A 298 -2.25 7.70 19.78
CA VAL A 298 -1.11 8.01 20.63
C VAL A 298 0.07 8.40 19.75
N GLU A 299 0.59 9.61 19.98
CA GLU A 299 1.78 10.07 19.27
C GLU A 299 2.96 9.09 19.52
N LEU A 300 3.53 8.56 18.42
CA LEU A 300 4.66 7.64 18.50
C LEU A 300 5.84 8.28 19.22
N LYS A 301 6.51 7.55 20.11
CA LYS A 301 7.66 8.05 20.90
C LYS A 301 8.73 8.69 20.03
N LEU A 302 9.01 8.13 18.86
CA LEU A 302 10.01 8.68 17.93
C LEU A 302 9.60 10.04 17.39
N VAL A 303 8.36 10.19 16.96
CA VAL A 303 7.79 11.45 16.46
C VAL A 303 7.84 12.51 17.55
N ARG A 304 7.46 12.15 18.76
CA ARG A 304 7.54 13.05 19.92
C ARG A 304 8.97 13.48 20.24
N ILE A 305 9.93 12.57 20.18
CA ILE A 305 11.36 12.89 20.40
C ILE A 305 11.86 13.83 19.30
N VAL A 306 11.59 13.53 18.03
CA VAL A 306 11.99 14.38 16.90
C VAL A 306 11.39 15.78 17.04
N ARG A 307 10.09 15.88 17.38
CA ARG A 307 9.43 17.17 17.61
C ARG A 307 10.09 17.97 18.75
N ILE A 308 10.41 17.32 19.86
CA ILE A 308 11.13 17.97 20.99
C ILE A 308 12.51 18.45 20.55
N VAL A 309 13.27 17.62 19.86
CA VAL A 309 14.59 18.00 19.35
C VAL A 309 14.49 19.18 18.41
N MET A 310 13.52 19.20 17.48
CA MET A 310 13.31 20.33 16.57
C MET A 310 12.95 21.61 17.33
N ILE A 311 12.06 21.56 18.33
CA ILE A 311 11.71 22.71 19.16
C ILE A 311 12.93 23.24 19.87
N VAL A 312 13.76 22.35 20.45
CA VAL A 312 15.01 22.76 21.12
C VAL A 312 15.96 23.44 20.12
N PHE A 313 16.10 22.91 18.90
CA PHE A 313 16.92 23.56 17.88
C PHE A 313 16.38 24.93 17.49
N ILE A 314 15.08 25.08 17.28
CA ILE A 314 14.45 26.39 16.95
C ILE A 314 14.64 27.43 18.08
N LEU A 315 14.68 26.97 19.33
CA LEU A 315 14.88 27.89 20.48
C LEU A 315 16.34 28.23 20.72
N LEU A 316 17.30 27.49 20.19
CA LEU A 316 18.73 27.70 20.35
C LEU A 316 19.36 28.51 19.19
N PHE A 317 18.67 28.64 18.06
CA PHE A 317 19.10 29.38 16.86
C PHE A 317 18.04 30.34 16.37
#